data_db35e8e711288f171ab2dcd601418b56
#
_entry.id   db35e8e711288f171ab2dcd601418b56
#
_cell.length_a   1.000
_cell.length_b   1.000
_cell.length_c   1.000
_cell.angle_alpha   90.00
_cell.angle_beta   90.00
_cell.angle_gamma   90.00
#
_symmetry.space_group_name_H-M   'P 1'
#
loop_
_entity.id
_entity.type
_entity.pdbx_description
1 polymer ?
#
loop_
_entity_poly.entity_id
_entity_poly.type
_entity_poly.pdbx_seq_one_letter_code
_entity_poly.pdbx_strand_id
1 'polypeptide(L)'
;MRWLVALDESECSERIIGWMRAFPHSKQTGVTVVHVLAPLEVPESIGVSGQQLLLQQQSAMVEALLDRVRRLLEESFADVEVIVREGVPGSEILQVIQERRPDLVVSGMQGLYRSPGFTIGGVAQRLLSYAPCSLMLVPGKVQAGGGLRIMLATDGSEDAQRAACVVAGLPGIREVTIVSVVRPLGAEKAVLERFQPDESRRMEAAFLRQRRGEARKAIAGCERLLRDASITVRARVIAGHPAEAIVRAARRDAVDLLVVG
;
A
#
# COMPACT_ATOMS: atom_id res chain seq x y z
N MET A 1 16.27 -1.87 7.38
CA MET A 1 14.88 -1.46 7.09
C MET A 1 14.01 -1.81 8.29
N ARG A 2 13.14 -0.92 8.74
CA ARG A 2 12.25 -1.15 9.88
C ARG A 2 10.81 -1.18 9.38
N TRP A 3 10.12 -2.27 9.62
CA TRP A 3 8.73 -2.43 9.24
C TRP A 3 7.84 -2.33 10.47
N LEU A 4 6.71 -1.66 10.34
CA LEU A 4 5.64 -1.66 11.31
C LEU A 4 4.44 -2.37 10.71
N VAL A 5 3.89 -3.34 11.42
CA VAL A 5 2.79 -4.18 10.94
C VAL A 5 1.61 -4.00 11.85
N ALA A 6 0.52 -3.48 11.31
CA ALA A 6 -0.72 -3.32 12.04
C ALA A 6 -1.61 -4.55 11.82
N LEU A 7 -1.90 -5.25 12.91
CA LEU A 7 -2.72 -6.48 12.93
C LEU A 7 -3.93 -6.31 13.83
N ASP A 8 -5.02 -6.96 13.44
CA ASP A 8 -6.23 -7.15 14.23
C ASP A 8 -6.54 -8.65 14.36
N GLU A 9 -7.64 -9.03 15.01
CA GLU A 9 -8.06 -10.42 15.17
C GLU A 9 -8.73 -11.01 13.92
N SER A 10 -8.69 -10.31 12.79
CA SER A 10 -9.31 -10.78 11.56
C SER A 10 -8.45 -11.81 10.82
N GLU A 11 -9.09 -12.58 9.93
CA GLU A 11 -8.38 -13.45 9.01
C GLU A 11 -7.38 -12.71 8.10
N CYS A 12 -7.54 -11.39 7.94
CA CYS A 12 -6.58 -10.57 7.18
C CYS A 12 -5.21 -10.58 7.81
N SER A 13 -5.11 -10.60 9.14
CA SER A 13 -3.84 -10.63 9.87
C SER A 13 -3.02 -11.87 9.57
N GLU A 14 -3.64 -13.05 9.48
CA GLU A 14 -2.93 -14.28 9.07
C GLU A 14 -2.37 -14.17 7.65
N ARG A 15 -3.11 -13.53 6.75
CA ARG A 15 -2.67 -13.32 5.36
C ARG A 15 -1.53 -12.33 5.27
N ILE A 16 -1.56 -11.27 6.09
CA ILE A 16 -0.44 -10.30 6.19
C ILE A 16 0.83 -11.02 6.62
N ILE A 17 0.76 -11.85 7.65
CA ILE A 17 1.91 -12.62 8.15
C ILE A 17 2.44 -13.55 7.07
N GLY A 18 1.57 -14.33 6.41
CA GLY A 18 1.93 -15.19 5.31
C GLY A 18 2.59 -14.43 4.15
N TRP A 19 2.07 -13.25 3.84
CA TRP A 19 2.63 -12.37 2.83
C TRP A 19 4.00 -11.84 3.24
N MET A 20 4.17 -11.36 4.48
CA MET A 20 5.45 -10.85 4.98
C MET A 20 6.57 -11.89 4.93
N ARG A 21 6.27 -13.13 5.29
CA ARG A 21 7.24 -14.24 5.24
C ARG A 21 7.63 -14.58 3.80
N ALA A 22 6.72 -14.43 2.86
CA ALA A 22 6.95 -14.70 1.45
C ALA A 22 7.53 -13.50 0.68
N PHE A 23 7.31 -12.28 1.18
CA PHE A 23 7.82 -11.07 0.56
C PHE A 23 9.35 -10.99 0.71
N PRO A 24 10.09 -10.73 -0.36
CA PRO A 24 11.53 -10.64 -0.29
C PRO A 24 11.97 -9.53 0.69
N HIS A 25 12.80 -9.88 1.65
CA HIS A 25 13.33 -8.97 2.66
C HIS A 25 14.75 -9.33 3.04
N SER A 26 15.48 -8.38 3.65
CA SER A 26 16.78 -8.64 4.25
C SER A 26 16.61 -9.30 5.61
N LYS A 27 17.49 -10.23 5.97
CA LYS A 27 17.55 -10.79 7.33
C LYS A 27 17.75 -9.73 8.43
N GLN A 28 18.27 -8.55 8.08
CA GLN A 28 18.46 -7.41 9.00
C GLN A 28 17.21 -6.52 9.12
N THR A 29 16.10 -6.90 8.50
CA THR A 29 14.84 -6.15 8.63
C THR A 29 14.26 -6.38 10.01
N GLY A 30 14.13 -5.32 10.81
CA GLY A 30 13.39 -5.34 12.08
C GLY A 30 11.89 -5.16 11.84
N VAL A 31 11.08 -5.86 12.63
CA VAL A 31 9.62 -5.82 12.54
C VAL A 31 9.04 -5.41 13.89
N THR A 32 8.25 -4.35 13.90
CA THR A 32 7.40 -3.97 15.04
C THR A 32 5.96 -4.34 14.69
N VAL A 33 5.38 -5.27 15.41
CA VAL A 33 3.95 -5.61 15.33
C VAL A 33 3.18 -4.71 16.28
N VAL A 34 2.16 -4.01 15.78
CA VAL A 34 1.25 -3.23 16.60
C VAL A 34 -0.15 -3.82 16.55
N HIS A 35 -0.72 -4.04 17.72
CA HIS A 35 -2.11 -4.41 17.92
C HIS A 35 -2.79 -3.34 18.79
N VAL A 36 -4.01 -2.95 18.43
CA VAL A 36 -4.75 -1.94 19.18
C VAL A 36 -6.05 -2.56 19.70
N LEU A 37 -6.13 -2.63 21.02
CA LEU A 37 -7.36 -2.99 21.73
C LEU A 37 -8.35 -1.83 21.63
N ALA A 38 -9.39 -2.02 20.85
CA ALA A 38 -10.51 -1.08 20.85
C ALA A 38 -11.33 -1.25 22.13
N PRO A 39 -11.80 -0.17 22.76
CA PRO A 39 -12.66 -0.26 23.93
C PRO A 39 -13.89 -1.13 23.65
N LEU A 40 -14.15 -2.10 24.52
CA LEU A 40 -15.37 -2.89 24.43
C LEU A 40 -16.55 -2.07 24.97
N GLU A 41 -17.56 -1.88 24.15
CA GLU A 41 -18.84 -1.36 24.59
C GLU A 41 -19.63 -2.48 25.28
N VAL A 42 -19.43 -2.62 26.59
CA VAL A 42 -20.10 -3.66 27.38
C VAL A 42 -21.37 -3.10 27.94
N PRO A 43 -22.54 -3.70 27.67
CA PRO A 43 -23.81 -3.25 28.28
C PRO A 43 -23.78 -3.32 29.82
N GLU A 44 -24.31 -2.31 30.49
CA GLU A 44 -24.40 -2.25 31.97
C GLU A 44 -25.13 -3.47 32.56
N SER A 45 -26.05 -4.05 31.80
CA SER A 45 -26.82 -5.23 32.21
C SER A 45 -25.98 -6.48 32.48
N ILE A 46 -24.74 -6.53 32.01
CA ILE A 46 -23.82 -7.68 32.22
C ILE A 46 -23.21 -7.65 33.63
N GLY A 47 -23.24 -6.51 34.31
CA GLY A 47 -22.68 -6.33 35.65
C GLY A 47 -21.16 -6.37 35.69
N VAL A 48 -20.57 -5.96 36.82
CA VAL A 48 -19.11 -5.78 36.97
C VAL A 48 -18.33 -7.10 36.74
N SER A 49 -18.80 -8.21 37.27
CA SER A 49 -18.13 -9.50 37.11
C SER A 49 -18.14 -9.99 35.68
N GLY A 50 -19.23 -9.76 34.95
CA GLY A 50 -19.28 -10.09 33.51
C GLY A 50 -18.38 -9.21 32.66
N GLN A 51 -18.29 -7.92 32.99
CA GLN A 51 -17.35 -6.99 32.33
C GLN A 51 -15.88 -7.43 32.52
N GLN A 52 -15.51 -7.76 33.76
CA GLN A 52 -14.16 -8.27 34.06
C GLN A 52 -13.84 -9.55 33.30
N LEU A 53 -14.78 -10.48 33.23
CA LEU A 53 -14.60 -11.72 32.50
C LEU A 53 -14.39 -11.48 31.00
N LEU A 54 -15.16 -10.57 30.38
CA LEU A 54 -15.03 -10.22 28.97
C LEU A 54 -13.67 -9.57 28.66
N LEU A 55 -13.21 -8.65 29.51
CA LEU A 55 -11.89 -8.02 29.36
C LEU A 55 -10.75 -9.03 29.51
N GLN A 56 -10.85 -9.96 30.49
CA GLN A 56 -9.87 -11.03 30.65
C GLN A 56 -9.82 -11.95 29.43
N GLN A 57 -10.98 -12.33 28.89
CA GLN A 57 -11.04 -13.15 27.68
C GLN A 57 -10.46 -12.43 26.45
N GLN A 58 -10.75 -11.14 26.30
CA GLN A 58 -10.15 -10.33 25.22
C GLN A 58 -8.63 -10.29 25.35
N SER A 59 -8.10 -9.98 26.53
CA SER A 59 -6.66 -9.94 26.79
C SER A 59 -5.98 -11.28 26.48
N ALA A 60 -6.54 -12.38 26.98
CA ALA A 60 -6.01 -13.72 26.76
C ALA A 60 -5.98 -14.12 25.27
N MET A 61 -7.05 -13.75 24.52
CA MET A 61 -7.14 -14.00 23.08
C MET A 61 -6.08 -13.21 22.31
N VAL A 62 -5.89 -11.94 22.67
CA VAL A 62 -4.88 -11.08 22.03
C VAL A 62 -3.47 -11.55 22.35
N GLU A 63 -3.17 -11.91 23.60
CA GLU A 63 -1.87 -12.48 23.98
C GLU A 63 -1.55 -13.73 23.15
N ALA A 64 -2.48 -14.67 23.06
CA ALA A 64 -2.31 -15.89 22.29
C ALA A 64 -2.08 -15.61 20.79
N LEU A 65 -2.80 -14.62 20.21
CA LEU A 65 -2.59 -14.18 18.84
C LEU A 65 -1.20 -13.62 18.65
N LEU A 66 -0.79 -12.69 19.50
CA LEU A 66 0.50 -11.99 19.39
C LEU A 66 1.69 -12.92 19.61
N ASP A 67 1.59 -13.88 20.52
CA ASP A 67 2.60 -14.91 20.72
C ASP A 67 2.74 -15.82 19.50
N ARG A 68 1.64 -16.18 18.87
CA ARG A 68 1.64 -16.93 17.61
C ARG A 68 2.29 -16.11 16.49
N VAL A 69 1.91 -14.84 16.35
CA VAL A 69 2.47 -13.92 15.35
C VAL A 69 3.97 -13.76 15.54
N ARG A 70 4.42 -13.52 16.77
CA ARG A 70 5.84 -13.38 17.10
C ARG A 70 6.61 -14.61 16.64
N ARG A 71 6.22 -15.82 17.06
CA ARG A 71 6.88 -17.08 16.65
C ARG A 71 6.97 -17.23 15.14
N LEU A 72 5.89 -16.93 14.41
CA LEU A 72 5.87 -17.05 12.95
C LEU A 72 6.81 -16.06 12.25
N LEU A 73 6.95 -14.86 12.79
CA LEU A 73 7.82 -13.83 12.21
C LEU A 73 9.29 -14.04 12.58
N GLU A 74 9.61 -14.52 13.79
CA GLU A 74 10.97 -14.85 14.24
C GLU A 74 11.65 -15.93 13.38
N GLU A 75 10.87 -16.76 12.66
CA GLU A 75 11.41 -17.69 11.67
C GLU A 75 12.07 -16.99 10.46
N SER A 76 11.65 -15.77 10.15
CA SER A 76 12.05 -15.03 8.96
C SER A 76 12.77 -13.70 9.23
N PHE A 77 12.55 -13.10 10.39
CA PHE A 77 13.09 -11.81 10.79
C PHE A 77 13.92 -11.95 12.06
N ALA A 78 15.07 -11.25 12.13
CA ALA A 78 15.99 -11.37 13.27
C ALA A 78 15.53 -10.59 14.51
N ASP A 79 14.72 -9.56 14.32
CA ASP A 79 14.24 -8.68 15.41
C ASP A 79 12.74 -8.46 15.25
N VAL A 80 11.96 -8.95 16.21
CA VAL A 80 10.50 -8.86 16.23
C VAL A 80 10.04 -8.30 17.57
N GLU A 81 9.58 -7.05 17.55
CA GLU A 81 8.97 -6.38 18.70
C GLU A 81 7.43 -6.44 18.57
N VAL A 82 6.74 -6.59 19.70
CA VAL A 82 5.27 -6.56 19.75
C VAL A 82 4.81 -5.44 20.69
N ILE A 83 3.94 -4.58 20.22
CA ILE A 83 3.37 -3.45 20.95
C ILE A 83 1.85 -3.62 20.99
N VAL A 84 1.28 -3.54 22.20
CA VAL A 84 -0.17 -3.43 22.41
C VAL A 84 -0.47 -2.00 22.82
N ARG A 85 -1.50 -1.41 22.22
CA ARG A 85 -2.05 -0.10 22.55
C ARG A 85 -3.54 -0.25 22.85
N GLU A 86 -4.08 0.67 23.61
CA GLU A 86 -5.52 0.77 23.87
C GLU A 86 -6.06 2.08 23.29
N GLY A 87 -7.18 2.03 22.58
CA GLY A 87 -7.80 3.23 22.02
C GLY A 87 -8.38 3.04 20.62
N VAL A 88 -8.40 4.12 19.85
CA VAL A 88 -8.91 4.14 18.47
C VAL A 88 -7.82 3.65 17.52
N PRO A 89 -8.00 2.48 16.86
CA PRO A 89 -6.91 1.81 16.12
C PRO A 89 -6.13 2.70 15.16
N GLY A 90 -6.80 3.45 14.30
CA GLY A 90 -6.10 4.31 13.33
C GLY A 90 -5.30 5.45 13.97
N SER A 91 -5.71 5.94 15.13
CA SER A 91 -4.99 7.00 15.87
C SER A 91 -3.76 6.46 16.58
N GLU A 92 -3.93 5.34 17.30
CA GLU A 92 -2.86 4.69 18.03
C GLU A 92 -1.75 4.18 17.11
N ILE A 93 -2.12 3.60 15.95
CA ILE A 93 -1.13 3.17 14.95
C ILE A 93 -0.33 4.37 14.43
N LEU A 94 -0.98 5.52 14.16
CA LEU A 94 -0.27 6.74 13.73
C LEU A 94 0.69 7.27 14.80
N GLN A 95 0.34 7.19 16.10
CA GLN A 95 1.25 7.54 17.18
C GLN A 95 2.47 6.61 17.21
N VAL A 96 2.27 5.30 17.11
CA VAL A 96 3.39 4.33 17.05
C VAL A 96 4.27 4.59 15.82
N ILE A 97 3.70 4.97 14.68
CA ILE A 97 4.48 5.38 13.49
C ILE A 97 5.36 6.59 13.80
N GLN A 98 4.84 7.60 14.51
CA GLN A 98 5.62 8.78 14.89
C GLN A 98 6.74 8.45 15.89
N GLU A 99 6.47 7.56 16.86
CA GLU A 99 7.43 7.12 17.87
C GLU A 99 8.55 6.27 17.25
N ARG A 100 8.20 5.30 16.41
CA ARG A 100 9.12 4.28 15.87
C ARG A 100 9.77 4.66 14.55
N ARG A 101 9.19 5.60 13.81
CA ARG A 101 9.65 6.07 12.49
C ARG A 101 10.02 4.90 11.56
N PRO A 102 9.06 4.02 11.23
CA PRO A 102 9.32 2.90 10.33
C PRO A 102 9.58 3.39 8.90
N ASP A 103 10.32 2.60 8.14
CA ASP A 103 10.52 2.84 6.71
C ASP A 103 9.29 2.40 5.90
N LEU A 104 8.57 1.38 6.41
CA LEU A 104 7.40 0.80 5.79
C LEU A 104 6.35 0.42 6.83
N VAL A 105 5.12 0.83 6.60
CA VAL A 105 3.95 0.34 7.35
C VAL A 105 3.21 -0.69 6.50
N VAL A 106 2.87 -1.83 7.09
CA VAL A 106 2.09 -2.90 6.46
C VAL A 106 0.76 -3.03 7.18
N SER A 107 -0.33 -3.00 6.45
CA SER A 107 -1.69 -3.12 6.99
C SER A 107 -2.58 -3.89 6.02
N GLY A 108 -3.66 -4.48 6.55
CA GLY A 108 -4.72 -5.04 5.71
C GLY A 108 -5.53 -3.94 5.02
N MET A 109 -6.05 -4.24 3.84
CA MET A 109 -7.01 -3.34 3.17
C MET A 109 -8.34 -3.26 3.92
N GLN A 110 -8.72 -4.31 4.66
CA GLN A 110 -9.93 -4.40 5.46
C GLN A 110 -9.61 -5.09 6.78
N GLY A 111 -10.29 -4.71 7.87
CA GLY A 111 -10.18 -5.32 9.18
C GLY A 111 -11.45 -6.09 9.56
N LEU A 112 -11.66 -6.28 10.88
CA LEU A 112 -12.80 -6.99 11.48
C LEU A 112 -14.16 -6.45 11.01
N TYR A 113 -14.29 -5.13 10.94
CA TYR A 113 -15.55 -4.49 10.56
C TYR A 113 -15.61 -4.24 9.07
N ARG A 114 -16.22 -5.17 8.33
CA ARG A 114 -16.48 -5.01 6.90
C ARG A 114 -17.76 -4.22 6.68
N SER A 115 -17.64 -3.02 6.12
CA SER A 115 -18.80 -2.28 5.65
C SER A 115 -19.15 -2.73 4.22
N PRO A 116 -20.38 -3.16 3.96
CA PRO A 116 -20.82 -3.50 2.61
C PRO A 116 -20.60 -2.32 1.65
N GLY A 117 -20.01 -2.58 0.50
CA GLY A 117 -19.75 -1.57 -0.53
C GLY A 117 -18.43 -0.79 -0.40
N PHE A 118 -17.70 -0.92 0.70
CA PHE A 118 -16.39 -0.31 0.86
C PHE A 118 -15.28 -1.33 0.61
N THR A 119 -14.32 -0.96 -0.23
CA THR A 119 -13.15 -1.80 -0.56
C THR A 119 -11.97 -1.55 0.37
N ILE A 120 -11.94 -0.44 1.10
CA ILE A 120 -10.88 -0.04 2.03
C ILE A 120 -11.49 0.21 3.41
N GLY A 121 -10.90 -0.38 4.45
CA GLY A 121 -11.31 -0.20 5.85
C GLY A 121 -10.90 1.16 6.42
N GLY A 122 -11.56 1.59 7.49
CA GLY A 122 -11.33 2.91 8.10
C GLY A 122 -9.89 3.12 8.58
N VAL A 123 -9.24 2.09 9.15
CA VAL A 123 -7.81 2.15 9.55
C VAL A 123 -6.92 2.37 8.33
N ALA A 124 -7.07 1.54 7.29
CA ALA A 124 -6.29 1.66 6.07
C ALA A 124 -6.48 3.03 5.38
N GLN A 125 -7.71 3.55 5.35
CA GLN A 125 -8.01 4.88 4.81
C GLN A 125 -7.32 5.99 5.63
N ARG A 126 -7.34 5.87 6.95
CA ARG A 126 -6.67 6.85 7.84
C ARG A 126 -5.14 6.81 7.67
N LEU A 127 -4.56 5.61 7.54
CA LEU A 127 -3.13 5.46 7.27
C LEU A 127 -2.74 6.04 5.90
N LEU A 128 -3.53 5.79 4.85
CA LEU A 128 -3.33 6.41 3.53
C LEU A 128 -3.32 7.93 3.56
N SER A 129 -4.12 8.53 4.45
CA SER A 129 -4.23 10.00 4.52
C SER A 129 -3.16 10.65 5.38
N TYR A 130 -2.59 9.95 6.37
CA TYR A 130 -1.80 10.58 7.42
C TYR A 130 -0.46 9.91 7.72
N ALA A 131 -0.16 8.73 7.19
CA ALA A 131 1.14 8.10 7.43
C ALA A 131 2.27 8.89 6.73
N PRO A 132 3.33 9.28 7.46
CA PRO A 132 4.43 10.06 6.91
C PRO A 132 5.51 9.21 6.21
N CYS A 133 5.24 7.94 5.98
CA CYS A 133 6.18 6.96 5.42
C CYS A 133 5.48 6.07 4.38
N SER A 134 6.23 5.18 3.77
CA SER A 134 5.66 4.22 2.82
C SER A 134 4.61 3.32 3.48
N LEU A 135 3.48 3.13 2.82
CA LEU A 135 2.39 2.28 3.27
C LEU A 135 2.14 1.16 2.26
N MET A 136 2.11 -0.06 2.75
CA MET A 136 1.72 -1.22 1.98
C MET A 136 0.39 -1.78 2.48
N LEU A 137 -0.57 -1.88 1.57
CA LEU A 137 -1.86 -2.48 1.84
C LEU A 137 -1.91 -3.87 1.24
N VAL A 138 -2.10 -4.87 2.10
CA VAL A 138 -2.18 -6.28 1.70
C VAL A 138 -3.64 -6.65 1.46
N PRO A 139 -4.02 -7.02 0.23
CA PRO A 139 -5.38 -7.49 -0.06
C PRO A 139 -5.59 -8.90 0.50
N GLY A 140 -6.86 -9.31 0.57
CA GLY A 140 -7.25 -10.59 1.17
C GLY A 140 -6.74 -11.87 0.49
N LYS A 141 -6.19 -11.80 -0.73
CA LYS A 141 -5.57 -12.93 -1.44
C LYS A 141 -4.22 -12.48 -1.97
N VAL A 142 -3.17 -13.16 -1.55
CA VAL A 142 -1.80 -12.92 -2.02
C VAL A 142 -1.25 -14.23 -2.57
N GLN A 143 -0.70 -14.18 -3.78
CA GLN A 143 0.10 -15.28 -4.33
C GLN A 143 1.57 -14.92 -4.14
N ALA A 144 2.31 -15.77 -3.44
CA ALA A 144 3.75 -15.62 -3.26
C ALA A 144 4.47 -16.70 -4.06
N GLY A 145 5.47 -16.30 -4.84
CA GLY A 145 6.38 -17.23 -5.52
C GLY A 145 7.05 -16.65 -6.77
N GLY A 146 8.34 -16.86 -6.94
CA GLY A 146 9.06 -16.66 -8.21
C GLY A 146 9.62 -15.26 -8.48
N GLY A 147 9.77 -14.40 -7.48
CA GLY A 147 10.21 -13.01 -7.62
C GLY A 147 9.09 -12.04 -7.98
N LEU A 148 9.21 -10.78 -7.54
CA LEU A 148 8.15 -9.77 -7.64
C LEU A 148 8.07 -9.16 -9.05
N ARG A 149 6.88 -9.18 -9.63
CA ARG A 149 6.51 -8.34 -10.79
C ARG A 149 5.86 -7.08 -10.26
N ILE A 150 6.52 -5.96 -10.42
CA ILE A 150 6.09 -4.66 -9.89
C ILE A 150 5.57 -3.79 -11.03
N MET A 151 4.47 -3.10 -10.80
CA MET A 151 4.06 -1.95 -11.60
C MET A 151 4.26 -0.69 -10.80
N LEU A 152 5.10 0.22 -11.31
CA LEU A 152 5.32 1.55 -10.75
C LEU A 152 4.58 2.57 -11.62
N ALA A 153 3.56 3.22 -11.05
CA ALA A 153 2.86 4.31 -11.71
C ALA A 153 3.53 5.65 -11.36
N THR A 154 3.81 6.47 -12.35
CA THR A 154 4.48 7.75 -12.17
C THR A 154 3.81 8.87 -12.97
N ASP A 155 3.71 10.04 -12.34
CA ASP A 155 3.35 11.31 -12.97
C ASP A 155 4.53 12.27 -13.07
N GLY A 156 5.70 11.85 -12.58
CA GLY A 156 6.92 12.65 -12.54
C GLY A 156 7.09 13.49 -11.28
N SER A 157 6.15 13.41 -10.31
CA SER A 157 6.23 14.10 -9.02
C SER A 157 7.43 13.61 -8.20
N GLU A 158 7.78 14.36 -7.16
CA GLU A 158 8.81 13.93 -6.19
C GLU A 158 8.37 12.67 -5.44
N ASP A 159 7.07 12.53 -5.16
CA ASP A 159 6.52 11.34 -4.50
C ASP A 159 6.69 10.10 -5.37
N ALA A 160 6.41 10.22 -6.67
CA ALA A 160 6.64 9.12 -7.60
C ALA A 160 8.14 8.75 -7.74
N GLN A 161 9.05 9.73 -7.62
CA GLN A 161 10.49 9.47 -7.59
C GLN A 161 10.90 8.78 -6.27
N ARG A 162 10.36 9.22 -5.12
CA ARG A 162 10.56 8.54 -3.83
C ARG A 162 10.07 7.10 -3.89
N ALA A 163 8.90 6.86 -4.49
CA ALA A 163 8.39 5.51 -4.70
C ALA A 163 9.33 4.65 -5.56
N ALA A 164 9.93 5.22 -6.61
CA ALA A 164 10.95 4.53 -7.41
C ALA A 164 12.20 4.16 -6.58
N CYS A 165 12.66 5.05 -5.69
CA CYS A 165 13.77 4.76 -4.77
C CYS A 165 13.43 3.61 -3.81
N VAL A 166 12.21 3.57 -3.27
CA VAL A 166 11.76 2.45 -2.43
C VAL A 166 11.77 1.15 -3.21
N VAL A 167 11.24 1.14 -4.45
CA VAL A 167 11.29 -0.02 -5.33
C VAL A 167 12.73 -0.45 -5.58
N ALA A 168 13.64 0.49 -5.87
CA ALA A 168 15.06 0.16 -6.11
C ALA A 168 15.74 -0.54 -4.91
N GLY A 169 15.27 -0.29 -3.70
CA GLY A 169 15.77 -0.93 -2.47
C GLY A 169 15.11 -2.26 -2.12
N LEU A 170 14.06 -2.69 -2.83
CA LEU A 170 13.40 -3.95 -2.56
C LEU A 170 14.23 -5.12 -3.12
N PRO A 171 14.45 -6.18 -2.35
CA PRO A 171 15.09 -7.39 -2.85
C PRO A 171 14.11 -8.25 -3.65
N GLY A 172 14.62 -9.21 -4.41
CA GLY A 172 13.82 -10.24 -5.07
C GLY A 172 12.92 -9.74 -6.20
N ILE A 173 13.23 -8.60 -6.80
CA ILE A 173 12.50 -8.08 -7.95
C ILE A 173 12.84 -8.90 -9.20
N ARG A 174 11.81 -9.38 -9.87
CA ARG A 174 11.93 -10.05 -11.17
C ARG A 174 11.92 -9.04 -12.32
N GLU A 175 10.94 -8.15 -12.31
CA GLU A 175 10.81 -7.08 -13.31
C GLU A 175 9.98 -5.92 -12.78
N VAL A 176 10.25 -4.71 -13.28
CA VAL A 176 9.44 -3.52 -13.00
C VAL A 176 8.86 -3.00 -14.31
N THR A 177 7.54 -2.81 -14.35
CA THR A 177 6.86 -2.09 -15.42
C THR A 177 6.53 -0.68 -14.94
N ILE A 178 7.17 0.34 -15.53
CA ILE A 178 6.84 1.73 -15.25
C ILE A 178 5.70 2.15 -16.17
N VAL A 179 4.65 2.75 -15.60
CA VAL A 179 3.52 3.28 -16.36
C VAL A 179 3.30 4.76 -16.03
N SER A 180 3.03 5.56 -17.06
CA SER A 180 2.50 6.92 -16.91
C SER A 180 1.24 7.07 -17.74
N VAL A 181 0.25 7.75 -17.20
CA VAL A 181 -1.08 7.84 -17.81
C VAL A 181 -1.30 9.20 -18.47
N VAL A 182 -1.59 9.19 -19.73
CA VAL A 182 -2.06 10.37 -20.46
C VAL A 182 -3.57 10.47 -20.30
N ARG A 183 -4.01 11.51 -19.59
CA ARG A 183 -5.45 11.79 -19.41
C ARG A 183 -6.06 12.24 -20.74
N PRO A 184 -7.30 11.82 -21.03
CA PRO A 184 -8.04 12.40 -22.16
C PRO A 184 -8.26 13.90 -21.93
N LEU A 185 -8.56 14.61 -23.00
CA LEU A 185 -8.97 16.01 -22.90
C LEU A 185 -10.31 16.07 -22.15
N GLY A 186 -10.36 16.92 -21.14
CA GLY A 186 -11.56 17.20 -20.34
C GLY A 186 -12.23 18.51 -20.79
N ALA A 187 -12.12 19.54 -19.98
CA ALA A 187 -12.65 20.87 -20.30
C ALA A 187 -12.06 21.46 -21.58
N GLU A 188 -10.81 21.14 -21.91
CA GLU A 188 -10.17 21.58 -23.14
C GLU A 188 -10.95 21.12 -24.38
N LYS A 189 -11.52 19.92 -24.36
CA LYS A 189 -12.32 19.41 -25.48
C LYS A 189 -13.52 20.29 -25.77
N ALA A 190 -14.26 20.70 -24.74
CA ALA A 190 -15.41 21.59 -24.88
C ALA A 190 -15.04 22.97 -25.44
N VAL A 191 -13.82 23.44 -25.15
CA VAL A 191 -13.31 24.69 -25.75
C VAL A 191 -12.92 24.46 -27.21
N LEU A 192 -12.24 23.34 -27.52
CA LEU A 192 -11.80 23.00 -28.86
C LEU A 192 -12.98 22.80 -29.84
N GLU A 193 -14.10 22.30 -29.37
CA GLU A 193 -15.33 22.11 -30.18
C GLU A 193 -15.93 23.44 -30.73
N ARG A 194 -15.48 24.60 -30.21
CA ARG A 194 -15.87 25.93 -30.69
C ARG A 194 -15.09 26.44 -31.89
N PHE A 195 -13.99 25.75 -32.23
CA PHE A 195 -13.13 26.07 -33.36
C PHE A 195 -13.54 25.28 -34.60
N GLN A 196 -13.02 25.70 -35.77
CA GLN A 196 -13.20 24.93 -37.01
C GLN A 196 -12.65 23.52 -36.84
N PRO A 197 -13.25 22.49 -37.44
CA PRO A 197 -12.88 21.09 -37.22
C PRO A 197 -11.39 20.78 -37.42
N ASP A 198 -10.77 21.39 -38.42
CA ASP A 198 -9.35 21.16 -38.71
C ASP A 198 -8.41 21.83 -37.69
N GLU A 199 -8.76 23.01 -37.22
CA GLU A 199 -8.02 23.70 -36.15
C GLU A 199 -8.17 22.95 -34.82
N SER A 200 -9.40 22.53 -34.48
CA SER A 200 -9.71 21.73 -33.31
C SER A 200 -8.86 20.46 -33.28
N ARG A 201 -8.80 19.68 -34.37
CA ARG A 201 -7.99 18.48 -34.50
C ARG A 201 -6.49 18.75 -34.33
N ARG A 202 -5.97 19.86 -34.91
CA ARG A 202 -4.56 20.24 -34.77
C ARG A 202 -4.22 20.58 -33.32
N MET A 203 -5.06 21.33 -32.65
CA MET A 203 -4.90 21.69 -31.23
C MET A 203 -4.99 20.45 -30.33
N GLU A 204 -5.97 19.59 -30.53
CA GLU A 204 -6.10 18.33 -29.81
C GLU A 204 -4.85 17.47 -29.93
N ALA A 205 -4.33 17.31 -31.16
CA ALA A 205 -3.10 16.58 -31.41
C ALA A 205 -1.89 17.22 -30.73
N ALA A 206 -1.84 18.55 -30.61
CA ALA A 206 -0.78 19.26 -29.90
C ALA A 206 -0.84 18.99 -28.39
N PHE A 207 -2.00 19.11 -27.76
CA PHE A 207 -2.21 18.78 -26.33
C PHE A 207 -1.80 17.33 -26.02
N LEU A 208 -2.26 16.38 -26.84
CA LEU A 208 -1.92 14.97 -26.62
C LEU A 208 -0.43 14.68 -26.83
N ARG A 209 0.21 15.36 -27.78
CA ARG A 209 1.68 15.25 -27.97
C ARG A 209 2.45 15.79 -26.76
N GLN A 210 2.03 16.95 -26.24
CA GLN A 210 2.64 17.53 -25.03
C GLN A 210 2.50 16.57 -23.85
N ARG A 211 1.29 16.11 -23.51
CA ARG A 211 1.03 15.16 -22.42
C ARG A 211 1.83 13.87 -22.55
N ARG A 212 1.95 13.34 -23.78
CA ARG A 212 2.81 12.17 -24.03
C ARG A 212 4.29 12.47 -23.80
N GLY A 213 4.74 13.68 -24.13
CA GLY A 213 6.10 14.14 -23.86
C GLY A 213 6.39 14.20 -22.36
N GLU A 214 5.46 14.77 -21.58
CA GLU A 214 5.54 14.84 -20.12
C GLU A 214 5.54 13.44 -19.48
N ALA A 215 4.65 12.56 -19.92
CA ALA A 215 4.60 11.17 -19.46
C ALA A 215 5.90 10.40 -19.75
N ARG A 216 6.52 10.60 -20.90
CA ARG A 216 7.83 10.01 -21.24
C ARG A 216 8.96 10.55 -20.36
N LYS A 217 8.94 11.86 -20.03
CA LYS A 217 9.92 12.45 -19.10
C LYS A 217 9.77 11.89 -17.69
N ALA A 218 8.52 11.75 -17.22
CA ALA A 218 8.22 11.14 -15.93
C ALA A 218 8.76 9.70 -15.84
N ILE A 219 8.52 8.89 -16.86
CA ILE A 219 9.05 7.53 -16.97
C ILE A 219 10.58 7.52 -16.95
N ALA A 220 11.22 8.37 -17.74
CA ALA A 220 12.68 8.39 -17.85
C ALA A 220 13.39 8.73 -16.53
N GLY A 221 12.76 9.54 -15.66
CA GLY A 221 13.25 9.81 -14.31
C GLY A 221 13.31 8.56 -13.44
N CYS A 222 12.20 7.82 -13.36
CA CYS A 222 12.13 6.57 -12.61
C CYS A 222 12.97 5.45 -13.22
N GLU A 223 13.00 5.37 -14.55
CA GLU A 223 13.77 4.36 -15.29
C GLU A 223 15.27 4.45 -14.98
N ARG A 224 15.82 5.67 -14.90
CA ARG A 224 17.22 5.90 -14.53
C ARG A 224 17.53 5.31 -13.16
N LEU A 225 16.73 5.68 -12.13
CA LEU A 225 16.90 5.20 -10.76
C LEU A 225 16.91 3.68 -10.66
N LEU A 226 15.99 3.02 -11.36
CA LEU A 226 15.85 1.56 -11.31
C LEU A 226 16.97 0.84 -12.10
N ARG A 227 17.43 1.40 -13.21
CA ARG A 227 18.56 0.85 -13.98
C ARG A 227 19.88 0.97 -13.24
N ASP A 228 20.09 2.05 -12.50
CA ASP A 228 21.26 2.23 -11.64
C ASP A 228 21.31 1.15 -10.55
N ALA A 229 20.14 0.64 -10.13
CA ALA A 229 19.99 -0.50 -9.22
C ALA A 229 20.03 -1.87 -9.94
N SER A 230 20.39 -1.94 -11.23
CA SER A 230 20.47 -3.17 -12.05
C SER A 230 19.14 -3.92 -12.19
N ILE A 231 18.02 -3.23 -12.11
CA ILE A 231 16.67 -3.80 -12.23
C ILE A 231 16.23 -3.81 -13.70
N THR A 232 15.65 -4.93 -14.14
CA THR A 232 15.04 -5.02 -15.47
C THR A 232 13.76 -4.19 -15.53
N VAL A 233 13.72 -3.19 -16.42
CA VAL A 233 12.64 -2.23 -16.53
C VAL A 233 11.96 -2.30 -17.90
N ARG A 234 10.64 -2.33 -17.89
CA ARG A 234 9.78 -2.04 -19.06
C ARG A 234 9.06 -0.72 -18.82
N ALA A 235 8.82 0.06 -19.87
CA ALA A 235 8.17 1.35 -19.74
C ALA A 235 7.03 1.50 -20.75
N ARG A 236 5.90 2.06 -20.31
CA ARG A 236 4.72 2.27 -21.16
C ARG A 236 4.00 3.56 -20.81
N VAL A 237 3.60 4.29 -21.83
CA VAL A 237 2.60 5.36 -21.72
C VAL A 237 1.25 4.77 -22.08
N ILE A 238 0.28 4.86 -21.15
CA ILE A 238 -1.08 4.39 -21.35
C ILE A 238 -2.04 5.58 -21.37
N ALA A 239 -3.22 5.41 -21.97
CA ALA A 239 -4.22 6.46 -22.04
C ALA A 239 -5.46 6.10 -21.20
N GLY A 240 -6.09 7.10 -20.58
CA GLY A 240 -7.33 6.94 -19.83
C GLY A 240 -7.39 7.76 -18.56
N HIS A 241 -8.39 7.47 -17.70
CA HIS A 241 -8.43 7.98 -16.35
C HIS A 241 -7.40 7.25 -15.48
N PRO A 242 -6.52 7.96 -14.74
CA PRO A 242 -5.35 7.38 -14.10
C PRO A 242 -5.65 6.13 -13.26
N ALA A 243 -6.53 6.25 -12.28
CA ALA A 243 -6.85 5.13 -11.38
C ALA A 243 -7.33 3.89 -12.13
N GLU A 244 -8.30 4.06 -13.05
CA GLU A 244 -8.85 2.96 -13.84
C GLU A 244 -7.82 2.34 -14.80
N ALA A 245 -7.05 3.19 -15.48
CA ALA A 245 -6.04 2.76 -16.45
C ALA A 245 -4.92 1.96 -15.76
N ILE A 246 -4.45 2.43 -14.61
CA ILE A 246 -3.42 1.77 -13.80
C ILE A 246 -3.94 0.41 -13.30
N VAL A 247 -5.11 0.37 -12.65
CA VAL A 247 -5.68 -0.88 -12.13
C VAL A 247 -5.93 -1.89 -13.25
N ARG A 248 -6.45 -1.45 -14.39
CA ARG A 248 -6.65 -2.31 -15.57
C ARG A 248 -5.33 -2.87 -16.10
N ALA A 249 -4.31 -2.04 -16.18
CA ALA A 249 -2.96 -2.45 -16.61
C ALA A 249 -2.35 -3.45 -15.61
N ALA A 250 -2.44 -3.18 -14.30
CA ALA A 250 -1.94 -4.06 -13.25
C ALA A 250 -2.58 -5.45 -13.29
N ARG A 251 -3.91 -5.50 -13.46
CA ARG A 251 -4.63 -6.78 -13.60
C ARG A 251 -4.25 -7.55 -14.86
N ARG A 252 -4.17 -6.86 -16.01
CA ARG A 252 -3.80 -7.48 -17.28
C ARG A 252 -2.41 -8.11 -17.24
N ASP A 253 -1.46 -7.43 -16.60
CA ASP A 253 -0.07 -7.86 -16.52
C ASP A 253 0.17 -8.80 -15.33
N ALA A 254 -0.87 -9.10 -14.56
CA ALA A 254 -0.83 -9.95 -13.37
C ALA A 254 0.33 -9.57 -12.44
N VAL A 255 0.46 -8.28 -12.09
CA VAL A 255 1.51 -7.79 -11.21
C VAL A 255 1.25 -8.22 -9.77
N ASP A 256 2.33 -8.47 -9.04
CA ASP A 256 2.28 -8.89 -7.65
C ASP A 256 2.21 -7.68 -6.70
N LEU A 257 2.77 -6.53 -7.14
CA LEU A 257 2.78 -5.28 -6.38
C LEU A 257 2.53 -4.08 -7.30
N LEU A 258 1.54 -3.25 -6.96
CA LEU A 258 1.32 -1.94 -7.55
C LEU A 258 1.88 -0.86 -6.62
N VAL A 259 2.77 -0.03 -7.14
CA VAL A 259 3.40 1.08 -6.41
C VAL A 259 2.97 2.40 -7.03
N VAL A 260 2.56 3.33 -6.19
CA VAL A 260 2.18 4.70 -6.55
C VAL A 260 2.83 5.66 -5.56
N GLY A 261 3.14 6.86 -5.99
CA GLY A 261 3.68 7.92 -5.16
C GLY A 261 3.01 9.25 -5.46
#